data_e246a315ba8afd3dabc6cd86c4b5bc5e
#
_entry.id   e246a315ba8afd3dabc6cd86c4b5bc5e
#
_cell.length_a   1.000
_cell.length_b   1.000
_cell.length_c   1.000
_cell.angle_alpha   90.00
_cell.angle_beta   90.00
_cell.angle_gamma   90.00
#
_symmetry.space_group_name_H-M   'P 1'
#
loop_
_entity.id
_entity.type
_entity.pdbx_description
1 polymer ?
#
loop_
_entity_poly.entity_id
_entity_poly.type
_entity_poly.pdbx_seq_one_letter_code
_entity_poly.pdbx_strand_id
1 'polypeptide(L)'
;MAGSESPLLKKIISFYLKLSSRGRYVISLDLVLLAFSVYVAYALRLTVYIQQGYLHRLIVTMFVFSSCITACLFFGRIYSIVWTRASIEEYTFFLRWYVVGVIAFIVIVKMNIVGIPRSSLVILTMLGLMSLTAERALWKLLYVSRGAGTADAKRTLIIGAGEAGTMLARDILRHQCGLEPVGFLDDNPELKGMSVASLKVLGPTSQLRKTVISENIEIVLIAIPSATGENISKFIKALEGLKVNVRIIPSVIDIAGGFVGVSRLRSVRLEDLLRREPVRLDDPDVDDLIVGRRILVTGAGGSIGSEICRQVLIKKPSQLLVLGHGEQSIYILMESMREKYPEAPITAIIADVADREAMNAVFEKHRPEIVFHAAAHKHVPLMEDNPREALRVNAMGSYTLAETAGSFGADRFVMISTDKAVNPSSVMGSTKRIAERLIYSLRSRYPKTKYMAVRFGNVLGSRGSVVPKFEAQIEKGGPVTITHKEMKRYFMLIPEAV
;
A
#
# COMPACT_ATOMS: atom_id res chain seq x y z
N MET A 1 -20.35 -14.59 -25.86
CA MET A 1 -20.79 -16.00 -25.72
C MET A 1 -19.77 -16.73 -24.86
N ALA A 2 -19.95 -16.75 -23.56
CA ALA A 2 -19.16 -17.56 -22.64
C ALA A 2 -19.79 -18.94 -22.59
N GLY A 3 -19.21 -19.91 -23.34
CA GLY A 3 -19.62 -21.30 -23.30
C GLY A 3 -19.41 -21.88 -21.91
N SER A 4 -20.46 -22.38 -21.28
CA SER A 4 -20.41 -23.13 -20.03
C SER A 4 -19.55 -24.39 -20.25
N GLU A 5 -18.31 -24.39 -19.81
CA GLU A 5 -17.46 -25.58 -19.80
C GLU A 5 -18.17 -26.68 -18.99
N SER A 6 -18.24 -27.88 -19.57
CA SER A 6 -18.87 -29.05 -18.92
C SER A 6 -18.22 -29.33 -17.56
N PRO A 7 -18.97 -29.76 -16.54
CA PRO A 7 -18.44 -30.10 -15.21
C PRO A 7 -17.32 -31.17 -15.28
N LEU A 8 -17.36 -32.03 -16.27
CA LEU A 8 -16.36 -33.07 -16.54
C LEU A 8 -15.03 -32.44 -16.98
N LEU A 9 -15.07 -31.44 -17.88
CA LEU A 9 -13.88 -30.73 -18.36
C LEU A 9 -13.19 -29.98 -17.22
N LYS A 10 -13.95 -29.34 -16.33
CA LYS A 10 -13.42 -28.70 -15.12
C LYS A 10 -12.72 -29.67 -14.19
N LYS A 11 -13.25 -30.87 -14.00
CA LYS A 11 -12.63 -31.93 -13.20
C LYS A 11 -11.33 -32.45 -13.84
N ILE A 12 -11.32 -32.69 -15.15
CA ILE A 12 -10.13 -33.15 -15.90
C ILE A 12 -9.01 -32.12 -15.81
N ILE A 13 -9.30 -30.84 -16.06
CA ILE A 13 -8.31 -29.75 -15.98
C ILE A 13 -7.82 -29.61 -14.54
N SER A 14 -8.69 -29.76 -13.51
CA SER A 14 -8.27 -29.73 -12.10
C SER A 14 -7.30 -30.82 -11.74
N PHE A 15 -7.58 -32.02 -12.21
CA PHE A 15 -6.73 -33.20 -12.04
C PHE A 15 -5.37 -32.98 -12.73
N TYR A 16 -5.37 -32.53 -13.98
CA TYR A 16 -4.16 -32.26 -14.76
C TYR A 16 -3.26 -31.20 -14.13
N LEU A 17 -3.85 -30.12 -13.59
CA LEU A 17 -3.09 -29.08 -12.85
C LEU A 17 -2.54 -29.59 -11.51
N LYS A 18 -3.21 -30.51 -10.83
CA LYS A 18 -2.66 -31.20 -9.65
C LYS A 18 -1.46 -32.10 -9.97
N LEU A 19 -1.41 -32.63 -11.17
CA LEU A 19 -0.27 -33.43 -11.63
C LEU A 19 0.98 -32.58 -11.81
N SER A 20 0.86 -31.35 -12.28
CA SER A 20 1.97 -30.39 -12.50
C SER A 20 2.77 -30.06 -11.24
N SER A 21 2.18 -30.21 -10.06
CA SER A 21 2.84 -29.95 -8.77
C SER A 21 3.53 -31.19 -8.15
N ARG A 22 3.37 -32.35 -8.76
CA ARG A 22 3.91 -33.62 -8.27
C ARG A 22 4.96 -34.17 -9.26
N GLY A 23 6.23 -33.87 -9.01
CA GLY A 23 7.34 -34.22 -9.92
C GLY A 23 7.35 -35.65 -10.48
N ARG A 24 6.85 -36.65 -9.73
CA ARG A 24 6.75 -38.03 -10.20
C ARG A 24 5.86 -38.18 -11.43
N TYR A 25 4.73 -37.50 -11.49
CA TYR A 25 3.82 -37.58 -12.63
C TYR A 25 4.35 -36.81 -13.83
N VAL A 26 5.06 -35.69 -13.60
CA VAL A 26 5.73 -34.93 -14.65
C VAL A 26 6.80 -35.80 -15.33
N ILE A 27 7.61 -36.53 -14.55
CA ILE A 27 8.61 -37.47 -15.09
C ILE A 27 7.94 -38.56 -15.96
N SER A 28 6.85 -39.13 -15.49
CA SER A 28 6.15 -40.19 -16.25
C SER A 28 5.59 -39.66 -17.58
N LEU A 29 5.04 -38.40 -17.55
CA LEU A 29 4.50 -37.78 -18.74
C LEU A 29 5.61 -37.38 -19.72
N ASP A 30 6.72 -36.86 -19.25
CA ASP A 30 7.91 -36.55 -20.06
C ASP A 30 8.44 -37.80 -20.76
N LEU A 31 8.55 -38.94 -20.06
CA LEU A 31 8.97 -40.19 -20.65
C LEU A 31 8.03 -40.63 -21.78
N VAL A 32 6.73 -40.54 -21.61
CA VAL A 32 5.73 -40.87 -22.65
C VAL A 32 5.85 -39.95 -23.85
N LEU A 33 5.96 -38.61 -23.61
CA LEU A 33 6.08 -37.62 -24.69
C LEU A 33 7.38 -37.80 -25.48
N LEU A 34 8.50 -38.05 -24.80
CA LEU A 34 9.78 -38.30 -25.45
C LEU A 34 9.74 -39.62 -26.27
N ALA A 35 9.19 -40.71 -25.70
CA ALA A 35 9.03 -41.97 -26.42
C ALA A 35 8.14 -41.78 -27.66
N PHE A 36 7.03 -41.05 -27.53
CA PHE A 36 6.15 -40.71 -28.65
C PHE A 36 6.87 -39.88 -29.73
N SER A 37 7.70 -38.91 -29.32
CA SER A 37 8.51 -38.09 -30.23
C SER A 37 9.49 -38.95 -31.04
N VAL A 38 10.09 -39.96 -30.43
CA VAL A 38 10.95 -40.92 -31.15
C VAL A 38 10.14 -41.71 -32.17
N TYR A 39 8.96 -42.25 -31.78
CA TYR A 39 8.08 -42.98 -32.69
C TYR A 39 7.72 -42.12 -33.90
N VAL A 40 7.26 -40.88 -33.70
CA VAL A 40 6.89 -39.97 -34.77
C VAL A 40 8.09 -39.66 -35.68
N ALA A 41 9.29 -39.49 -35.12
CA ALA A 41 10.50 -39.21 -35.90
C ALA A 41 10.88 -40.37 -36.82
N TYR A 42 10.67 -41.61 -36.37
CA TYR A 42 10.86 -42.80 -37.20
C TYR A 42 9.76 -42.96 -38.26
N ALA A 43 8.49 -42.73 -37.89
CA ALA A 43 7.34 -42.81 -38.79
C ALA A 43 7.41 -41.78 -39.92
N LEU A 44 7.81 -40.55 -39.63
CA LEU A 44 7.99 -39.49 -40.65
C LEU A 44 9.08 -39.79 -41.67
N ARG A 45 10.06 -40.63 -41.31
CA ARG A 45 11.15 -40.97 -42.22
C ARG A 45 10.93 -42.29 -42.98
N LEU A 46 10.41 -43.36 -42.31
CA LEU A 46 10.36 -44.71 -42.83
C LEU A 46 8.99 -45.08 -43.41
N THR A 47 8.03 -44.17 -43.47
CA THR A 47 6.60 -44.39 -43.66
C THR A 47 5.88 -44.86 -42.39
N VAL A 48 4.55 -44.79 -42.37
CA VAL A 48 3.71 -45.06 -41.18
C VAL A 48 3.90 -46.51 -40.68
N TYR A 49 4.29 -47.46 -41.56
CA TYR A 49 4.58 -48.85 -41.21
C TYR A 49 6.09 -49.06 -41.01
N ILE A 50 6.50 -49.19 -39.74
CA ILE A 50 7.88 -49.50 -39.38
C ILE A 50 8.15 -50.98 -39.66
N GLN A 51 9.03 -51.24 -40.63
CA GLN A 51 9.44 -52.59 -40.97
C GLN A 51 10.06 -53.32 -39.77
N GLN A 52 9.84 -54.64 -39.62
CA GLN A 52 10.30 -55.41 -38.46
C GLN A 52 11.81 -55.29 -38.17
N GLY A 53 12.65 -55.05 -39.18
CA GLY A 53 14.09 -54.88 -39.04
C GLY A 53 14.47 -53.53 -38.27
N TYR A 54 13.57 -52.60 -38.18
CA TYR A 54 13.80 -51.31 -37.44
C TYR A 54 13.16 -51.29 -36.05
N LEU A 55 12.31 -52.27 -35.73
CA LEU A 55 11.56 -52.28 -34.45
C LEU A 55 12.50 -52.32 -33.25
N HIS A 56 13.52 -53.18 -33.28
CA HIS A 56 14.51 -53.25 -32.19
C HIS A 56 15.24 -51.89 -32.01
N ARG A 57 15.69 -51.28 -33.11
CA ARG A 57 16.37 -49.96 -33.07
C ARG A 57 15.45 -48.88 -32.55
N LEU A 58 14.17 -48.85 -32.91
CA LEU A 58 13.16 -47.94 -32.41
C LEU A 58 13.04 -48.05 -30.87
N ILE A 59 12.83 -49.28 -30.34
CA ILE A 59 12.67 -49.53 -28.91
C ILE A 59 13.91 -49.09 -28.13
N VAL A 60 15.10 -49.46 -28.60
CA VAL A 60 16.37 -49.04 -27.97
C VAL A 60 16.52 -47.50 -27.99
N THR A 61 16.20 -46.89 -29.13
CA THR A 61 16.25 -45.40 -29.22
C THR A 61 15.25 -44.73 -28.27
N MET A 62 14.03 -45.26 -28.19
CA MET A 62 13.02 -44.76 -27.24
C MET A 62 13.54 -44.78 -25.81
N PHE A 63 14.07 -45.94 -25.38
CA PHE A 63 14.56 -46.09 -24.03
C PHE A 63 15.76 -45.18 -23.73
N VAL A 64 16.80 -45.21 -24.61
CA VAL A 64 18.04 -44.47 -24.40
C VAL A 64 17.79 -42.97 -24.46
N PHE A 65 17.05 -42.46 -25.47
CA PHE A 65 16.76 -41.07 -25.60
C PHE A 65 15.94 -40.53 -24.43
N SER A 66 14.83 -41.19 -24.10
CA SER A 66 13.97 -40.76 -23.00
C SER A 66 14.68 -40.78 -21.66
N SER A 67 15.45 -41.86 -21.37
CA SER A 67 16.24 -41.94 -20.14
C SER A 67 17.32 -40.88 -20.06
N CYS A 68 18.04 -40.62 -21.17
CA CYS A 68 19.11 -39.65 -21.20
C CYS A 68 18.60 -38.21 -20.94
N ILE A 69 17.54 -37.80 -21.65
CA ILE A 69 16.93 -36.49 -21.46
C ILE A 69 16.37 -36.35 -20.04
N THR A 70 15.58 -37.33 -19.58
CA THR A 70 14.94 -37.33 -18.26
C THR A 70 15.98 -37.28 -17.13
N ALA A 71 17.09 -38.05 -17.25
CA ALA A 71 18.18 -38.05 -16.29
C ALA A 71 18.84 -36.63 -16.21
N CYS A 72 19.15 -36.01 -17.34
CA CYS A 72 19.72 -34.66 -17.37
C CYS A 72 18.76 -33.62 -16.74
N LEU A 73 17.48 -33.68 -17.05
CA LEU A 73 16.46 -32.82 -16.47
C LEU A 73 16.33 -33.06 -14.95
N PHE A 74 16.48 -34.31 -14.51
CA PHE A 74 16.47 -34.66 -13.08
C PHE A 74 17.67 -34.08 -12.33
N PHE A 75 18.89 -34.28 -12.85
CA PHE A 75 20.09 -33.68 -12.27
C PHE A 75 20.06 -32.15 -12.27
N GLY A 76 19.45 -31.54 -13.30
CA GLY A 76 19.16 -30.12 -13.37
C GLY A 76 18.06 -29.63 -12.42
N ARG A 77 17.47 -30.53 -11.59
CA ARG A 77 16.36 -30.17 -10.69
C ARG A 77 15.15 -29.54 -11.39
N ILE A 78 14.96 -29.79 -12.68
CA ILE A 78 13.84 -29.22 -13.46
C ILE A 78 12.49 -29.69 -12.93
N TYR A 79 12.42 -30.89 -12.36
CA TYR A 79 11.21 -31.43 -11.75
C TYR A 79 10.83 -30.85 -10.39
N SER A 80 11.65 -29.99 -9.82
CA SER A 80 11.32 -29.20 -8.62
C SER A 80 10.66 -27.85 -8.93
N ILE A 81 10.62 -27.46 -10.22
CA ILE A 81 10.03 -26.20 -10.67
C ILE A 81 8.50 -26.32 -10.75
N VAL A 82 7.80 -25.32 -10.21
CA VAL A 82 6.34 -25.21 -10.31
C VAL A 82 5.98 -24.50 -11.61
N TRP A 83 5.78 -25.28 -12.68
CA TRP A 83 5.60 -24.77 -14.05
C TRP A 83 4.41 -23.84 -14.25
N THR A 84 3.38 -23.92 -13.41
CA THR A 84 2.24 -23.00 -13.45
C THR A 84 2.63 -21.55 -13.12
N ARG A 85 3.78 -21.35 -12.45
CA ARG A 85 4.30 -20.03 -12.04
C ARG A 85 5.66 -19.71 -12.67
N ALA A 86 6.13 -20.54 -13.59
CA ALA A 86 7.46 -20.42 -14.17
C ALA A 86 7.69 -19.08 -14.89
N SER A 87 8.87 -18.50 -14.68
CA SER A 87 9.38 -17.31 -15.35
C SER A 87 10.12 -17.66 -16.64
N ILE A 88 10.52 -16.66 -17.42
CA ILE A 88 11.36 -16.86 -18.62
C ILE A 88 12.72 -17.50 -18.26
N GLU A 89 13.28 -17.17 -17.09
CA GLU A 89 14.54 -17.72 -16.62
C GLU A 89 14.48 -19.23 -16.41
N GLU A 90 13.37 -19.74 -15.89
CA GLU A 90 13.17 -21.16 -15.70
C GLU A 90 13.01 -21.91 -17.02
N TYR A 91 12.40 -21.29 -18.03
CA TYR A 91 12.37 -21.86 -19.40
C TYR A 91 13.76 -21.87 -20.05
N THR A 92 14.58 -20.84 -19.86
CA THR A 92 15.97 -20.84 -20.34
C THR A 92 16.84 -21.87 -19.62
N PHE A 93 16.60 -22.06 -18.33
CA PHE A 93 17.28 -23.09 -17.55
C PHE A 93 16.89 -24.50 -17.99
N PHE A 94 15.61 -24.76 -18.23
CA PHE A 94 15.12 -26.01 -18.84
C PHE A 94 15.78 -26.27 -20.20
N LEU A 95 15.84 -25.28 -21.09
CA LEU A 95 16.45 -25.40 -22.42
C LEU A 95 17.93 -25.80 -22.30
N ARG A 96 18.69 -25.24 -21.40
CA ARG A 96 20.09 -25.58 -21.17
C ARG A 96 20.25 -27.08 -20.81
N TRP A 97 19.47 -27.55 -19.85
CA TRP A 97 19.54 -28.97 -19.45
C TRP A 97 19.01 -29.91 -20.50
N TYR A 98 18.04 -29.53 -21.30
CA TYR A 98 17.60 -30.28 -22.46
C TYR A 98 18.73 -30.42 -23.49
N VAL A 99 19.44 -29.35 -23.82
CA VAL A 99 20.59 -29.37 -24.73
C VAL A 99 21.71 -30.29 -24.21
N VAL A 100 22.01 -30.23 -22.91
CA VAL A 100 22.97 -31.14 -22.27
C VAL A 100 22.54 -32.62 -22.49
N GLY A 101 21.26 -32.92 -22.29
CA GLY A 101 20.72 -34.28 -22.53
C GLY A 101 20.82 -34.72 -23.99
N VAL A 102 20.57 -33.80 -24.93
CA VAL A 102 20.74 -34.07 -26.37
C VAL A 102 22.20 -34.34 -26.71
N ILE A 103 23.14 -33.57 -26.18
CA ILE A 103 24.57 -33.79 -26.38
C ILE A 103 24.99 -35.14 -25.83
N ALA A 104 24.56 -35.53 -24.63
CA ALA A 104 24.84 -36.83 -24.04
C ALA A 104 24.28 -37.94 -24.92
N PHE A 105 23.06 -37.81 -25.43
CA PHE A 105 22.45 -38.79 -26.37
C PHE A 105 23.26 -38.90 -27.67
N ILE A 106 23.71 -37.78 -28.25
CA ILE A 106 24.54 -37.79 -29.48
C ILE A 106 25.86 -38.54 -29.25
N VAL A 107 26.48 -38.38 -28.08
CA VAL A 107 27.69 -39.12 -27.72
C VAL A 107 27.43 -40.65 -27.72
N ILE A 108 26.32 -41.07 -27.10
CA ILE A 108 25.91 -42.48 -27.06
C ILE A 108 25.66 -43.03 -28.48
N VAL A 109 25.02 -42.23 -29.34
CA VAL A 109 24.83 -42.61 -30.76
C VAL A 109 26.16 -42.74 -31.49
N LYS A 110 27.12 -41.85 -31.26
CA LYS A 110 28.48 -41.92 -31.86
C LYS A 110 29.29 -43.12 -31.37
N MET A 111 29.01 -43.64 -30.17
CA MET A 111 29.62 -44.87 -29.67
C MET A 111 29.02 -46.14 -30.29
N ASN A 112 28.18 -46.01 -31.33
CA ASN A 112 27.48 -47.12 -32.04
C ASN A 112 26.56 -48.00 -31.16
N ILE A 113 26.19 -47.50 -29.97
CA ILE A 113 25.24 -48.19 -29.07
C ILE A 113 23.82 -48.14 -29.66
N VAL A 114 23.49 -47.03 -30.35
CA VAL A 114 22.19 -46.81 -30.99
C VAL A 114 22.37 -46.45 -32.45
N GLY A 115 21.89 -47.30 -33.34
CA GLY A 115 21.93 -47.08 -34.80
C GLY A 115 20.76 -46.21 -35.27
N ILE A 116 20.89 -44.90 -35.23
CA ILE A 116 19.85 -43.95 -35.65
C ILE A 116 20.27 -43.21 -36.95
N PRO A 117 19.36 -43.08 -37.92
CA PRO A 117 19.61 -42.22 -39.10
C PRO A 117 19.75 -40.76 -38.71
N ARG A 118 20.70 -40.02 -39.35
CA ARG A 118 21.01 -38.62 -39.00
C ARG A 118 19.81 -37.71 -39.08
N SER A 119 18.92 -37.86 -40.05
CA SER A 119 17.71 -37.02 -40.19
C SER A 119 16.68 -37.32 -39.07
N SER A 120 16.52 -38.60 -38.68
CA SER A 120 15.65 -38.93 -37.54
C SER A 120 16.18 -38.37 -36.23
N LEU A 121 17.50 -38.23 -36.06
CA LEU A 121 18.11 -37.58 -34.90
C LEU A 121 17.69 -36.13 -34.77
N VAL A 122 17.74 -35.37 -35.85
CA VAL A 122 17.31 -33.94 -35.85
C VAL A 122 15.80 -33.81 -35.55
N ILE A 123 15.00 -34.64 -36.23
CA ILE A 123 13.54 -34.61 -36.05
C ILE A 123 13.15 -34.97 -34.61
N LEU A 124 13.72 -36.00 -34.01
CA LEU A 124 13.36 -36.42 -32.66
C LEU A 124 13.78 -35.39 -31.59
N THR A 125 14.94 -34.75 -31.76
CA THR A 125 15.39 -33.74 -30.82
C THR A 125 14.51 -32.47 -30.87
N MET A 126 14.08 -32.07 -32.07
CA MET A 126 13.13 -30.97 -32.21
C MET A 126 11.74 -31.30 -31.67
N LEU A 127 11.19 -32.48 -31.99
CA LEU A 127 9.89 -32.93 -31.51
C LEU A 127 9.88 -33.10 -29.99
N GLY A 128 10.96 -33.64 -29.42
CA GLY A 128 11.09 -33.80 -27.97
C GLY A 128 11.09 -32.44 -27.26
N LEU A 129 11.83 -31.44 -27.77
CA LEU A 129 11.82 -30.09 -27.25
C LEU A 129 10.43 -29.46 -27.35
N MET A 130 9.81 -29.55 -28.54
CA MET A 130 8.47 -28.96 -28.76
C MET A 130 7.41 -29.58 -27.84
N SER A 131 7.39 -30.92 -27.71
CA SER A 131 6.40 -31.63 -26.87
C SER A 131 6.54 -31.24 -25.40
N LEU A 132 7.76 -31.28 -24.86
CA LEU A 132 8.02 -30.90 -23.46
C LEU A 132 7.75 -29.42 -23.20
N THR A 133 8.08 -28.52 -24.14
CA THR A 133 7.81 -27.08 -23.99
C THR A 133 6.30 -26.81 -24.07
N ALA A 134 5.60 -27.43 -25.00
CA ALA A 134 4.16 -27.30 -25.19
C ALA A 134 3.39 -27.76 -23.95
N GLU A 135 3.79 -28.90 -23.36
CA GLU A 135 3.21 -29.39 -22.11
C GLU A 135 3.33 -28.38 -20.97
N ARG A 136 4.52 -27.85 -20.75
CA ARG A 136 4.79 -26.84 -19.71
C ARG A 136 4.05 -25.51 -19.97
N ALA A 137 3.99 -25.07 -21.20
CA ALA A 137 3.21 -23.91 -21.61
C ALA A 137 1.71 -24.12 -21.39
N LEU A 138 1.20 -25.34 -21.69
CA LEU A 138 -0.19 -25.68 -21.48
C LEU A 138 -0.58 -25.62 -19.99
N TRP A 139 0.26 -26.10 -19.09
CA TRP A 139 0.00 -25.96 -17.64
C TRP A 139 -0.13 -24.50 -17.22
N LYS A 140 0.75 -23.64 -17.72
CA LYS A 140 0.72 -22.21 -17.43
C LYS A 140 -0.54 -21.54 -17.99
N LEU A 141 -0.91 -21.86 -19.24
CA LEU A 141 -2.12 -21.31 -19.88
C LEU A 141 -3.40 -21.76 -19.14
N LEU A 142 -3.51 -23.05 -18.80
CA LEU A 142 -4.66 -23.57 -18.06
C LEU A 142 -4.75 -23.03 -16.62
N TYR A 143 -3.62 -22.70 -16.01
CA TYR A 143 -3.61 -22.07 -14.70
C TYR A 143 -4.07 -20.62 -14.77
N VAL A 144 -3.58 -19.85 -15.73
CA VAL A 144 -3.96 -18.44 -15.96
C VAL A 144 -5.43 -18.34 -16.36
N SER A 145 -5.94 -19.25 -17.24
CA SER A 145 -7.35 -19.22 -17.67
C SER A 145 -8.34 -19.53 -16.54
N ARG A 146 -7.92 -20.24 -15.49
CA ARG A 146 -8.76 -20.48 -14.29
C ARG A 146 -8.79 -19.31 -13.31
N GLY A 147 -7.84 -18.39 -13.37
CA GLY A 147 -7.84 -17.17 -12.58
C GLY A 147 -8.90 -16.15 -13.00
N ALA A 148 -9.49 -16.31 -14.17
CA ALA A 148 -10.55 -15.46 -14.69
C ALA A 148 -11.92 -16.01 -14.30
N GLY A 149 -12.49 -15.56 -13.17
CA GLY A 149 -13.89 -15.77 -12.86
C GLY A 149 -14.21 -16.52 -11.56
N THR A 150 -14.11 -15.84 -10.44
CA THR A 150 -15.03 -16.09 -9.33
C THR A 150 -16.34 -15.39 -9.68
N ALA A 151 -17.47 -16.04 -9.55
CA ALA A 151 -18.81 -15.52 -9.91
C ALA A 151 -19.19 -14.22 -9.16
N ASP A 152 -18.38 -13.79 -8.18
CA ASP A 152 -18.55 -12.60 -7.34
C ASP A 152 -17.42 -11.55 -7.52
N ALA A 153 -16.57 -11.68 -8.55
CA ALA A 153 -15.48 -10.73 -8.75
C ALA A 153 -16.02 -9.38 -9.27
N LYS A 154 -15.67 -8.29 -8.58
CA LYS A 154 -16.11 -6.94 -8.92
C LYS A 154 -15.36 -6.40 -10.12
N ARG A 155 -16.11 -5.96 -11.13
CA ARG A 155 -15.55 -5.37 -12.35
C ARG A 155 -14.78 -4.10 -12.02
N THR A 156 -13.50 -4.08 -12.38
CA THR A 156 -12.54 -3.09 -11.89
C THR A 156 -11.84 -2.40 -13.06
N LEU A 157 -11.81 -1.06 -13.03
CA LEU A 157 -11.10 -0.21 -13.98
C LEU A 157 -9.87 0.41 -13.31
N ILE A 158 -8.74 0.42 -14.00
CA ILE A 158 -7.48 0.97 -13.48
C ILE A 158 -7.17 2.28 -14.20
N ILE A 159 -6.96 3.37 -13.47
CA ILE A 159 -6.51 4.66 -13.99
C ILE A 159 -4.99 4.73 -13.85
N GLY A 160 -4.28 4.87 -14.97
CA GLY A 160 -2.83 4.84 -15.08
C GLY A 160 -2.31 3.47 -15.53
N ALA A 161 -1.77 3.39 -16.76
CA ALA A 161 -1.15 2.21 -17.35
C ALA A 161 0.40 2.21 -17.23
N GLY A 162 0.95 3.09 -16.38
CA GLY A 162 2.36 3.15 -16.03
C GLY A 162 2.83 1.96 -15.18
N GLU A 163 4.02 2.07 -14.61
CA GLU A 163 4.65 0.99 -13.84
C GLU A 163 3.79 0.52 -12.65
N ALA A 164 3.27 1.46 -11.84
CA ALA A 164 2.42 1.15 -10.69
C ALA A 164 1.12 0.45 -11.08
N GLY A 165 0.43 0.93 -12.12
CA GLY A 165 -0.79 0.32 -12.64
C GLY A 165 -0.53 -1.07 -13.25
N THR A 166 0.58 -1.23 -13.95
CA THR A 166 1.01 -2.51 -14.52
C THR A 166 1.30 -3.54 -13.42
N MET A 167 2.00 -3.14 -12.36
CA MET A 167 2.26 -4.01 -11.20
C MET A 167 0.96 -4.41 -10.50
N LEU A 168 0.06 -3.44 -10.26
CA LEU A 168 -1.24 -3.70 -9.64
C LEU A 168 -2.09 -4.65 -10.46
N ALA A 169 -2.17 -4.46 -11.79
CA ALA A 169 -2.92 -5.35 -12.68
C ALA A 169 -2.37 -6.77 -12.64
N ARG A 170 -1.05 -6.95 -12.66
CA ARG A 170 -0.40 -8.27 -12.53
C ARG A 170 -0.71 -8.92 -11.18
N ASP A 171 -0.73 -8.13 -10.10
CA ASP A 171 -1.04 -8.61 -8.76
C ASP A 171 -2.50 -9.08 -8.66
N ILE A 172 -3.45 -8.29 -9.19
CA ILE A 172 -4.87 -8.66 -9.26
C ILE A 172 -5.06 -9.97 -10.07
N LEU A 173 -4.42 -10.08 -11.24
CA LEU A 173 -4.52 -11.26 -12.10
C LEU A 173 -3.86 -12.52 -11.50
N ARG A 174 -2.84 -12.34 -10.64
CA ARG A 174 -2.16 -13.47 -9.97
C ARG A 174 -2.88 -13.95 -8.71
N HIS A 175 -3.42 -13.03 -7.94
CA HIS A 175 -4.06 -13.30 -6.65
C HIS A 175 -5.55 -13.10 -6.78
N GLN A 176 -6.35 -14.16 -6.65
CA GLN A 176 -7.82 -14.10 -6.73
C GLN A 176 -8.40 -13.28 -5.57
N CYS A 177 -8.29 -11.96 -5.67
CA CYS A 177 -8.68 -11.00 -4.62
C CYS A 177 -10.11 -10.46 -4.76
N GLY A 178 -10.96 -11.14 -5.55
CA GLY A 178 -12.35 -10.71 -5.79
C GLY A 178 -12.47 -9.47 -6.69
N LEU A 179 -11.42 -9.13 -7.45
CA LEU A 179 -11.38 -8.04 -8.43
C LEU A 179 -11.21 -8.63 -9.84
N GLU A 180 -12.01 -8.15 -10.80
CA GLU A 180 -11.90 -8.48 -12.22
C GLU A 180 -11.45 -7.24 -13.00
N PRO A 181 -10.16 -7.12 -13.38
CA PRO A 181 -9.67 -5.96 -14.10
C PRO A 181 -10.14 -5.99 -15.54
N VAL A 182 -10.90 -4.97 -15.96
CA VAL A 182 -11.49 -4.83 -17.31
C VAL A 182 -10.50 -4.17 -18.27
N GLY A 183 -9.71 -3.20 -17.80
CA GLY A 183 -8.75 -2.46 -18.61
C GLY A 183 -8.17 -1.26 -17.89
N PHE A 184 -7.42 -0.46 -18.65
CA PHE A 184 -6.82 0.78 -18.19
C PHE A 184 -7.45 2.01 -18.86
N LEU A 185 -7.38 3.15 -18.16
CA LEU A 185 -7.45 4.47 -18.78
C LEU A 185 -6.11 5.18 -18.54
N ASP A 186 -5.55 5.77 -19.60
CA ASP A 186 -4.29 6.49 -19.54
C ASP A 186 -4.29 7.65 -20.56
N ASP A 187 -3.71 8.79 -20.19
CA ASP A 187 -3.67 9.98 -21.05
C ASP A 187 -2.52 9.95 -22.05
N ASN A 188 -1.60 8.97 -21.96
CA ASN A 188 -0.56 8.78 -22.96
C ASN A 188 -1.18 8.25 -24.27
N PRO A 189 -1.15 9.04 -25.36
CA PRO A 189 -1.76 8.65 -26.64
C PRO A 189 -1.12 7.42 -27.27
N GLU A 190 0.15 7.14 -26.99
CA GLU A 190 0.87 5.97 -27.51
C GLU A 190 0.34 4.65 -26.96
N LEU A 191 -0.23 4.67 -25.77
CA LEU A 191 -0.77 3.48 -25.12
C LEU A 191 -2.20 3.16 -25.54
N LYS A 192 -2.91 4.08 -26.20
CA LYS A 192 -4.31 3.88 -26.58
C LYS A 192 -4.51 2.66 -27.48
N GLY A 193 -5.34 1.73 -27.06
CA GLY A 193 -5.64 0.49 -27.79
C GLY A 193 -4.57 -0.60 -27.63
N MET A 194 -3.43 -0.30 -27.00
CA MET A 194 -2.42 -1.29 -26.67
C MET A 194 -2.83 -2.17 -25.49
N SER A 195 -2.15 -3.31 -25.34
CA SER A 195 -2.33 -4.22 -24.22
C SER A 195 -1.16 -4.11 -23.25
N VAL A 196 -1.45 -3.78 -21.98
CA VAL A 196 -0.50 -3.73 -20.88
C VAL A 196 -0.92 -4.79 -19.87
N ALA A 197 0.00 -5.66 -19.44
CA ALA A 197 -0.30 -6.78 -18.53
C ALA A 197 -1.53 -7.62 -18.96
N SER A 198 -1.69 -7.87 -20.26
CA SER A 198 -2.83 -8.59 -20.89
C SER A 198 -4.18 -7.86 -20.81
N LEU A 199 -4.23 -6.62 -20.38
CA LEU A 199 -5.42 -5.77 -20.33
C LEU A 199 -5.30 -4.63 -21.35
N LYS A 200 -6.41 -4.27 -22.00
CA LYS A 200 -6.43 -3.18 -22.98
C LYS A 200 -6.43 -1.81 -22.32
N VAL A 201 -5.73 -0.85 -22.92
CA VAL A 201 -5.89 0.58 -22.62
C VAL A 201 -7.09 1.09 -23.43
N LEU A 202 -8.21 1.33 -22.75
CA LEU A 202 -9.51 1.62 -23.35
C LEU A 202 -9.59 3.06 -23.89
N GLY A 203 -8.81 3.97 -23.31
CA GLY A 203 -8.78 5.36 -23.75
C GLY A 203 -8.19 6.32 -22.72
N PRO A 204 -8.32 7.64 -22.97
CA PRO A 204 -7.85 8.66 -22.04
C PRO A 204 -8.73 8.77 -20.80
N THR A 205 -8.19 9.36 -19.72
CA THR A 205 -8.90 9.55 -18.45
C THR A 205 -10.15 10.43 -18.59
N SER A 206 -10.21 11.30 -19.60
CA SER A 206 -11.40 12.10 -19.91
C SER A 206 -12.63 11.26 -20.26
N GLN A 207 -12.47 10.00 -20.66
CA GLN A 207 -13.55 9.06 -20.94
C GLN A 207 -14.00 8.26 -19.72
N LEU A 208 -13.47 8.53 -18.53
CA LEU A 208 -13.72 7.78 -17.30
C LEU A 208 -15.21 7.49 -17.06
N ARG A 209 -16.05 8.52 -17.04
CA ARG A 209 -17.49 8.37 -16.81
C ARG A 209 -18.16 7.46 -17.83
N LYS A 210 -17.83 7.64 -19.13
CA LYS A 210 -18.39 6.83 -20.22
C LYS A 210 -17.98 5.37 -20.09
N THR A 211 -16.69 5.11 -19.82
CA THR A 211 -16.15 3.75 -19.68
C THR A 211 -16.74 3.03 -18.46
N VAL A 212 -16.90 3.72 -17.33
CA VAL A 212 -17.51 3.14 -16.13
C VAL A 212 -18.94 2.66 -16.41
N ILE A 213 -19.72 3.43 -17.16
CA ILE A 213 -21.10 3.07 -17.49
C ILE A 213 -21.14 1.95 -18.54
N SER A 214 -20.36 2.06 -19.63
CA SER A 214 -20.39 1.07 -20.74
C SER A 214 -19.86 -0.30 -20.32
N GLU A 215 -18.88 -0.35 -19.42
CA GLU A 215 -18.24 -1.58 -18.95
C GLU A 215 -18.81 -2.09 -17.63
N ASN A 216 -19.86 -1.47 -17.09
CA ASN A 216 -20.46 -1.83 -15.78
C ASN A 216 -19.41 -1.95 -14.68
N ILE A 217 -18.57 -0.93 -14.50
CA ILE A 217 -17.50 -0.93 -13.53
C ILE A 217 -18.05 -0.68 -12.12
N GLU A 218 -17.64 -1.51 -11.17
CA GLU A 218 -18.02 -1.40 -9.75
C GLU A 218 -16.91 -0.76 -8.92
N ILE A 219 -15.62 -0.93 -9.34
CA ILE A 219 -14.47 -0.40 -8.62
C ILE A 219 -13.56 0.35 -9.60
N VAL A 220 -13.16 1.55 -9.22
CA VAL A 220 -12.12 2.32 -9.92
C VAL A 220 -10.88 2.40 -9.04
N LEU A 221 -9.74 1.98 -9.59
CA LEU A 221 -8.44 2.02 -8.92
C LEU A 221 -7.58 3.13 -9.52
N ILE A 222 -7.23 4.13 -8.73
CA ILE A 222 -6.30 5.19 -9.15
C ILE A 222 -4.89 4.69 -8.88
N ALA A 223 -4.18 4.32 -9.95
CA ALA A 223 -2.84 3.74 -9.91
C ALA A 223 -1.77 4.72 -10.43
N ILE A 224 -1.88 5.99 -10.07
CA ILE A 224 -0.94 7.06 -10.40
C ILE A 224 -0.37 7.61 -9.09
N PRO A 225 0.77 7.09 -8.59
CA PRO A 225 1.36 7.53 -7.31
C PRO A 225 1.77 9.01 -7.28
N SER A 226 1.99 9.61 -8.45
CA SER A 226 2.30 11.03 -8.65
C SER A 226 1.07 11.90 -8.92
N ALA A 227 -0.16 11.35 -8.82
CA ALA A 227 -1.37 12.12 -9.08
C ALA A 227 -1.52 13.25 -8.05
N THR A 228 -1.68 14.47 -8.55
CA THR A 228 -1.98 15.62 -7.70
C THR A 228 -3.40 15.57 -7.16
N GLY A 229 -3.66 16.20 -6.02
CA GLY A 229 -5.02 16.30 -5.47
C GLY A 229 -6.04 16.90 -6.44
N GLU A 230 -5.59 17.75 -7.38
CA GLU A 230 -6.43 18.27 -8.46
C GLU A 230 -6.87 17.17 -9.43
N ASN A 231 -5.96 16.29 -9.85
CA ASN A 231 -6.26 15.17 -10.74
C ASN A 231 -7.20 14.17 -10.06
N ILE A 232 -6.93 13.83 -8.80
CA ILE A 232 -7.82 12.95 -8.01
C ILE A 232 -9.22 13.57 -7.89
N SER A 233 -9.30 14.87 -7.60
CA SER A 233 -10.58 15.61 -7.56
C SER A 233 -11.34 15.57 -8.89
N LYS A 234 -10.64 15.68 -10.03
CA LYS A 234 -11.26 15.56 -11.37
C LYS A 234 -11.86 14.17 -11.59
N PHE A 235 -11.13 13.12 -11.20
CA PHE A 235 -11.65 11.74 -11.31
C PHE A 235 -12.88 11.52 -10.43
N ILE A 236 -12.85 11.97 -9.17
CA ILE A 236 -13.98 11.85 -8.26
C ILE A 236 -15.22 12.60 -8.82
N LYS A 237 -15.04 13.84 -9.31
CA LYS A 237 -16.13 14.60 -9.92
C LYS A 237 -16.73 13.90 -11.17
N ALA A 238 -15.88 13.29 -11.98
CA ALA A 238 -16.34 12.54 -13.16
C ALA A 238 -17.21 11.33 -12.77
N LEU A 239 -17.01 10.76 -11.59
CA LEU A 239 -17.73 9.62 -11.05
C LEU A 239 -18.93 10.00 -10.17
N GLU A 240 -19.16 11.29 -9.96
CA GLU A 240 -20.25 11.79 -9.13
C GLU A 240 -21.61 11.29 -9.62
N GLY A 241 -22.44 10.78 -8.69
CA GLY A 241 -23.75 10.20 -8.98
C GLY A 241 -23.72 8.76 -9.51
N LEU A 242 -22.56 8.12 -9.67
CA LEU A 242 -22.41 6.70 -10.00
C LEU A 242 -22.15 5.87 -8.73
N LYS A 243 -22.72 4.66 -8.66
CA LYS A 243 -22.49 3.71 -7.56
C LYS A 243 -21.18 2.95 -7.79
N VAL A 244 -20.03 3.64 -7.66
CA VAL A 244 -18.71 3.08 -7.90
C VAL A 244 -17.83 3.30 -6.68
N ASN A 245 -17.09 2.27 -6.25
CA ASN A 245 -16.13 2.37 -5.16
C ASN A 245 -14.77 2.82 -5.73
N VAL A 246 -14.25 3.95 -5.26
CA VAL A 246 -12.95 4.48 -5.70
C VAL A 246 -11.89 4.16 -4.66
N ARG A 247 -10.79 3.53 -5.09
CA ARG A 247 -9.62 3.25 -4.28
C ARG A 247 -8.36 3.82 -4.93
N ILE A 248 -7.38 4.14 -4.12
CA ILE A 248 -6.11 4.73 -4.56
C ILE A 248 -4.93 3.93 -4.03
N ILE A 249 -3.85 3.90 -4.80
CA ILE A 249 -2.54 3.47 -4.32
C ILE A 249 -1.93 4.66 -3.54
N PRO A 250 -1.35 4.44 -2.34
CA PRO A 250 -0.61 5.48 -1.63
C PRO A 250 0.53 6.07 -2.47
N SER A 251 0.93 7.30 -2.16
CA SER A 251 2.04 7.97 -2.87
C SER A 251 3.36 7.19 -2.72
N VAL A 252 4.31 7.44 -3.64
CA VAL A 252 5.66 6.82 -3.62
C VAL A 252 6.36 7.01 -2.26
N ILE A 253 6.08 8.10 -1.58
CA ILE A 253 6.64 8.47 -0.27
C ILE A 253 6.10 7.56 0.84
N ASP A 254 4.86 7.10 0.74
CA ASP A 254 4.22 6.18 1.69
C ASP A 254 4.63 4.72 1.45
N ILE A 255 5.34 4.43 0.35
CA ILE A 255 5.78 3.09 -0.06
C ILE A 255 7.25 2.91 0.30
N ALA A 256 7.58 2.94 1.57
CA ALA A 256 8.94 2.65 2.07
C ALA A 256 9.33 1.16 1.91
N GLY A 257 9.22 0.59 0.70
CA GLY A 257 9.51 -0.83 0.48
C GLY A 257 9.27 -1.36 -0.92
N GLY A 258 9.01 -0.51 -1.92
CA GLY A 258 9.11 -0.88 -3.35
C GLY A 258 8.03 -1.80 -3.92
N PHE A 259 7.07 -2.32 -3.17
CA PHE A 259 6.02 -3.21 -3.67
C PHE A 259 4.66 -2.52 -3.73
N VAL A 260 4.13 -2.37 -4.95
CA VAL A 260 2.76 -1.93 -5.23
C VAL A 260 1.89 -3.18 -5.39
N GLY A 261 0.96 -3.40 -4.44
CA GLY A 261 0.07 -4.57 -4.47
C GLY A 261 -1.35 -4.24 -3.99
N VAL A 262 -2.28 -5.18 -4.20
CA VAL A 262 -3.69 -5.04 -3.82
C VAL A 262 -3.88 -4.80 -2.32
N SER A 263 -3.01 -5.33 -1.48
CA SER A 263 -3.03 -5.13 -0.02
C SER A 263 -2.80 -3.67 0.42
N ARG A 264 -2.28 -2.83 -0.48
CA ARG A 264 -2.03 -1.40 -0.25
C ARG A 264 -3.16 -0.48 -0.72
N LEU A 265 -4.15 -1.01 -1.41
CA LEU A 265 -5.31 -0.24 -1.86
C LEU A 265 -6.11 0.27 -0.66
N ARG A 266 -6.36 1.56 -0.62
CA ARG A 266 -7.20 2.20 0.38
C ARG A 266 -8.26 3.10 -0.27
N SER A 267 -9.30 3.41 0.47
CA SER A 267 -10.27 4.43 0.04
C SER A 267 -9.58 5.78 -0.10
N VAL A 268 -10.09 6.62 -1.00
CA VAL A 268 -9.63 8.00 -1.15
C VAL A 268 -9.92 8.75 0.14
N ARG A 269 -8.91 9.39 0.69
CA ARG A 269 -9.01 10.24 1.88
C ARG A 269 -9.10 11.70 1.47
N LEU A 270 -9.56 12.53 2.40
CA LEU A 270 -9.65 13.98 2.16
C LEU A 270 -8.28 14.62 1.92
N GLU A 271 -7.24 14.05 2.51
CA GLU A 271 -5.86 14.45 2.29
C GLU A 271 -5.46 14.34 0.81
N ASP A 272 -5.93 13.30 0.13
CA ASP A 272 -5.66 13.08 -1.29
C ASP A 272 -6.32 14.14 -2.20
N LEU A 273 -7.34 14.84 -1.69
CA LEU A 273 -8.07 15.89 -2.41
C LEU A 273 -7.48 17.30 -2.22
N LEU A 274 -6.48 17.46 -1.34
CA LEU A 274 -5.78 18.73 -1.19
C LEU A 274 -5.03 19.07 -2.48
N ARG A 275 -5.24 20.32 -2.96
CA ARG A 275 -4.70 20.77 -4.24
C ARG A 275 -3.23 21.20 -4.19
N ARG A 276 -2.55 20.95 -3.09
CA ARG A 276 -1.15 21.33 -2.89
C ARG A 276 -0.35 20.16 -2.31
N GLU A 277 0.94 20.14 -2.58
CA GLU A 277 1.84 19.22 -1.90
C GLU A 277 1.96 19.58 -0.42
N PRO A 278 2.01 18.58 0.47
CA PRO A 278 2.30 18.81 1.88
C PRO A 278 3.66 19.49 2.04
N VAL A 279 3.69 20.58 2.79
CA VAL A 279 4.96 21.23 3.13
C VAL A 279 5.67 20.36 4.16
N ARG A 280 6.87 19.89 3.82
CA ARG A 280 7.78 19.22 4.77
C ARG A 280 8.88 20.21 5.13
N LEU A 281 9.01 20.48 6.39
CA LEU A 281 10.10 21.28 6.95
C LEU A 281 11.03 20.31 7.68
N ASP A 282 11.94 19.68 6.94
CA ASP A 282 13.07 18.96 7.54
C ASP A 282 14.16 20.02 7.83
N ASP A 283 14.11 20.60 9.02
CA ASP A 283 15.06 21.61 9.48
C ASP A 283 16.03 20.96 10.49
N PRO A 284 17.32 20.83 10.16
CA PRO A 284 18.32 20.27 11.07
C PRO A 284 18.41 21.01 12.40
N ASP A 285 18.15 22.32 12.42
CA ASP A 285 18.19 23.13 13.64
C ASP A 285 17.11 22.71 14.65
N VAL A 286 15.98 22.19 14.16
CA VAL A 286 14.91 21.65 15.02
C VAL A 286 15.33 20.32 15.66
N ASP A 287 16.08 19.51 14.96
CA ASP A 287 16.57 18.23 15.47
C ASP A 287 17.50 18.44 16.66
N ASP A 288 18.45 19.38 16.55
CA ASP A 288 19.38 19.72 17.61
C ASP A 288 18.72 20.30 18.87
N LEU A 289 17.54 20.90 18.69
CA LEU A 289 16.75 21.43 19.81
C LEU A 289 16.06 20.34 20.64
N ILE A 290 15.76 19.18 20.05
CA ILE A 290 14.92 18.13 20.64
C ILE A 290 15.74 16.94 21.13
N VAL A 291 16.82 16.60 20.43
CA VAL A 291 17.68 15.45 20.76
C VAL A 291 18.17 15.54 22.19
N GLY A 292 17.99 14.45 22.96
CA GLY A 292 18.47 14.35 24.33
C GLY A 292 17.79 15.24 25.37
N ARG A 293 16.74 15.98 25.01
CA ARG A 293 16.00 16.89 25.89
C ARG A 293 14.81 16.23 26.59
N ARG A 294 14.42 16.75 27.76
CA ARG A 294 13.19 16.39 28.44
C ARG A 294 12.06 17.30 27.94
N ILE A 295 11.06 16.70 27.33
CA ILE A 295 9.98 17.40 26.63
C ILE A 295 8.64 17.11 27.27
N LEU A 296 7.87 18.15 27.58
CA LEU A 296 6.51 18.06 28.05
C LEU A 296 5.52 18.45 26.94
N VAL A 297 4.58 17.57 26.63
CA VAL A 297 3.46 17.86 25.74
C VAL A 297 2.17 17.82 26.55
N THR A 298 1.48 18.94 26.67
CA THR A 298 0.17 19.00 27.31
C THR A 298 -0.95 18.93 26.29
N GLY A 299 -2.10 18.37 26.69
CA GLY A 299 -3.15 18.04 25.72
C GLY A 299 -2.69 16.94 24.75
N ALA A 300 -1.77 16.08 25.21
CA ALA A 300 -1.13 15.05 24.43
C ALA A 300 -2.11 14.04 23.80
N GLY A 301 -3.23 13.76 24.47
CA GLY A 301 -4.30 12.88 23.95
C GLY A 301 -5.14 13.51 22.83
N GLY A 302 -4.98 14.81 22.53
CA GLY A 302 -5.64 15.51 21.42
C GLY A 302 -4.98 15.22 20.07
N SER A 303 -5.64 15.62 18.97
CA SER A 303 -5.13 15.39 17.60
C SER A 303 -3.77 16.04 17.35
N ILE A 304 -3.59 17.31 17.75
CA ILE A 304 -2.32 18.02 17.61
C ILE A 304 -1.28 17.52 18.61
N GLY A 305 -1.65 17.41 19.90
CA GLY A 305 -0.73 16.93 20.93
C GLY A 305 -0.17 15.54 20.65
N SER A 306 -1.01 14.61 20.17
CA SER A 306 -0.57 13.26 19.82
C SER A 306 0.40 13.24 18.63
N GLU A 307 0.22 14.14 17.66
CA GLU A 307 1.14 14.26 16.53
C GLU A 307 2.46 14.90 16.96
N ILE A 308 2.43 15.95 17.80
CA ILE A 308 3.65 16.52 18.40
C ILE A 308 4.44 15.40 19.11
N CYS A 309 3.77 14.58 19.91
CA CYS A 309 4.43 13.47 20.60
C CYS A 309 5.09 12.49 19.60
N ARG A 310 4.43 12.14 18.48
CA ARG A 310 4.98 11.25 17.47
C ARG A 310 6.21 11.84 16.79
N GLN A 311 6.15 13.10 16.38
CA GLN A 311 7.27 13.78 15.71
C GLN A 311 8.45 13.97 16.65
N VAL A 312 8.20 14.36 17.90
CA VAL A 312 9.23 14.50 18.94
C VAL A 312 9.95 13.17 19.21
N LEU A 313 9.23 12.04 19.27
CA LEU A 313 9.86 10.72 19.49
C LEU A 313 10.83 10.31 18.38
N ILE A 314 10.53 10.66 17.13
CA ILE A 314 11.43 10.38 15.99
C ILE A 314 12.79 11.07 16.20
N LYS A 315 12.82 12.23 16.88
CA LYS A 315 14.01 13.04 17.17
C LYS A 315 14.76 12.62 18.44
N LYS A 316 14.42 11.49 19.05
CA LYS A 316 15.11 10.85 20.19
C LYS A 316 15.31 11.78 21.40
N PRO A 317 14.23 12.26 22.05
CA PRO A 317 14.34 13.00 23.31
C PRO A 317 14.88 12.08 24.42
N SER A 318 15.49 12.64 25.47
CA SER A 318 15.87 11.86 26.67
C SER A 318 14.65 11.43 27.50
N GLN A 319 13.58 12.21 27.46
CA GLN A 319 12.29 11.88 28.07
C GLN A 319 11.16 12.61 27.39
N LEU A 320 10.05 11.94 27.09
CA LEU A 320 8.79 12.53 26.62
C LEU A 320 7.74 12.39 27.71
N LEU A 321 7.25 13.51 28.23
CA LEU A 321 6.17 13.60 29.20
C LEU A 321 4.87 13.90 28.47
N VAL A 322 3.92 12.96 28.49
CA VAL A 322 2.61 13.11 27.81
C VAL A 322 1.54 13.42 28.87
N LEU A 323 1.07 14.66 28.89
CA LEU A 323 0.15 15.16 29.90
C LEU A 323 -1.24 15.47 29.34
N GLY A 324 -2.27 15.01 30.02
CA GLY A 324 -3.66 15.36 29.73
C GLY A 324 -4.59 15.05 30.91
N HIS A 325 -5.73 15.73 30.98
CA HIS A 325 -6.70 15.48 32.04
C HIS A 325 -7.60 14.27 31.78
N GLY A 326 -7.77 13.88 30.51
CA GLY A 326 -8.59 12.74 30.10
C GLY A 326 -7.78 11.45 30.09
N GLU A 327 -7.95 10.57 31.08
CA GLU A 327 -7.26 9.30 31.22
C GLU A 327 -7.35 8.46 29.95
N GLN A 328 -8.55 8.23 29.41
CA GLN A 328 -8.76 7.40 28.22
C GLN A 328 -7.97 7.88 27.00
N SER A 329 -7.88 9.20 26.79
CA SER A 329 -7.17 9.75 25.64
C SER A 329 -5.66 9.58 25.76
N ILE A 330 -5.13 9.63 26.97
CA ILE A 330 -3.72 9.35 27.27
C ILE A 330 -3.43 7.87 27.14
N TYR A 331 -4.32 6.99 27.65
CA TYR A 331 -4.19 5.55 27.51
C TYR A 331 -4.07 5.10 26.04
N ILE A 332 -5.00 5.54 25.19
CA ILE A 332 -4.99 5.25 23.75
C ILE A 332 -3.69 5.74 23.09
N LEU A 333 -3.23 6.94 23.46
CA LEU A 333 -1.97 7.47 22.95
C LEU A 333 -0.79 6.59 23.36
N MET A 334 -0.72 6.17 24.62
CA MET A 334 0.34 5.34 25.16
C MET A 334 0.39 3.96 24.49
N GLU A 335 -0.76 3.31 24.28
CA GLU A 335 -0.82 2.04 23.55
C GLU A 335 -0.22 2.17 22.15
N SER A 336 -0.72 3.14 21.39
CA SER A 336 -0.24 3.41 20.01
C SER A 336 1.25 3.74 19.94
N MET A 337 1.81 4.41 20.97
CA MET A 337 3.22 4.75 21.01
C MET A 337 4.09 3.56 21.41
N ARG A 338 3.68 2.78 22.39
CA ARG A 338 4.42 1.60 22.85
C ARG A 338 4.48 0.51 21.78
N GLU A 339 3.40 0.33 21.02
CA GLU A 339 3.38 -0.59 19.88
C GLU A 339 4.45 -0.22 18.84
N LYS A 340 4.60 1.06 18.54
CA LYS A 340 5.51 1.55 17.51
C LYS A 340 6.94 1.82 18.02
N TYR A 341 7.07 2.21 19.29
CA TYR A 341 8.32 2.60 19.94
C TYR A 341 8.41 1.97 21.34
N PRO A 342 8.62 0.63 21.47
CA PRO A 342 8.54 -0.08 22.75
C PRO A 342 9.56 0.41 23.77
N GLU A 343 10.75 0.81 23.34
CA GLU A 343 11.87 1.23 24.21
C GLU A 343 11.93 2.76 24.42
N ALA A 344 10.95 3.51 23.92
CA ALA A 344 10.98 4.97 24.03
C ALA A 344 10.76 5.45 25.49
N PRO A 345 11.49 6.46 25.96
CA PRO A 345 11.40 6.98 27.32
C PRO A 345 10.16 7.88 27.50
N ILE A 346 8.95 7.27 27.54
CA ILE A 346 7.68 7.97 27.62
C ILE A 346 7.09 7.84 29.02
N THR A 347 6.67 8.95 29.62
CA THR A 347 5.97 9.01 30.92
C THR A 347 4.59 9.63 30.73
N ALA A 348 3.54 8.90 31.09
CA ALA A 348 2.16 9.40 31.09
C ALA A 348 1.85 10.15 32.39
N ILE A 349 1.17 11.29 32.28
CA ILE A 349 0.77 12.15 33.39
C ILE A 349 -0.70 12.53 33.22
N ILE A 350 -1.52 12.21 34.22
CA ILE A 350 -2.92 12.62 34.24
C ILE A 350 -3.04 13.82 35.20
N ALA A 351 -3.24 15.02 34.61
CA ALA A 351 -3.37 16.25 35.36
C ALA A 351 -4.11 17.33 34.57
N ASP A 352 -4.74 18.29 35.25
CA ASP A 352 -5.32 19.49 34.65
C ASP A 352 -4.27 20.61 34.63
N VAL A 353 -4.06 21.23 33.48
CA VAL A 353 -3.11 22.35 33.31
C VAL A 353 -3.53 23.61 34.13
N ALA A 354 -4.78 23.71 34.54
CA ALA A 354 -5.27 24.80 35.37
C ALA A 354 -4.99 24.56 36.87
N ASP A 355 -4.57 23.35 37.25
CA ASP A 355 -4.16 23.03 38.61
C ASP A 355 -2.68 23.40 38.84
N ARG A 356 -2.46 24.47 39.59
CA ARG A 356 -1.12 24.99 39.89
C ARG A 356 -0.27 24.02 40.69
N GLU A 357 -0.86 23.34 41.68
CA GLU A 357 -0.12 22.42 42.54
C GLU A 357 0.32 21.20 41.76
N ALA A 358 -0.58 20.65 40.93
CA ALA A 358 -0.25 19.54 40.04
C ALA A 358 0.87 19.94 39.05
N MET A 359 0.79 21.13 38.46
CA MET A 359 1.84 21.59 37.53
C MET A 359 3.19 21.78 38.24
N ASN A 360 3.21 22.36 39.42
CA ASN A 360 4.44 22.50 40.21
C ASN A 360 5.05 21.12 40.53
N ALA A 361 4.27 20.15 40.97
CA ALA A 361 4.73 18.80 41.26
C ALA A 361 5.33 18.12 40.01
N VAL A 362 4.70 18.28 38.84
CA VAL A 362 5.21 17.75 37.57
C VAL A 362 6.57 18.36 37.23
N PHE A 363 6.70 19.69 37.32
CA PHE A 363 7.94 20.38 36.99
C PHE A 363 9.05 20.15 38.00
N GLU A 364 8.73 20.00 39.27
CA GLU A 364 9.68 19.65 40.31
C GLU A 364 10.29 18.28 40.09
N LYS A 365 9.45 17.29 39.77
CA LYS A 365 9.83 15.91 39.57
C LYS A 365 10.58 15.68 38.25
N HIS A 366 10.09 16.24 37.17
CA HIS A 366 10.56 15.86 35.81
C HIS A 366 11.44 16.93 35.14
N ARG A 367 11.40 18.19 35.59
CA ARG A 367 12.23 19.30 35.06
C ARG A 367 12.24 19.38 33.54
N PRO A 368 11.08 19.49 32.85
CA PRO A 368 11.04 19.60 31.42
C PRO A 368 11.77 20.85 30.92
N GLU A 369 12.54 20.70 29.85
CA GLU A 369 13.33 21.77 29.23
C GLU A 369 12.53 22.47 28.13
N ILE A 370 11.68 21.73 27.44
CA ILE A 370 10.82 22.23 26.38
C ILE A 370 9.38 21.84 26.66
N VAL A 371 8.47 22.79 26.53
CA VAL A 371 7.03 22.58 26.75
C VAL A 371 6.27 22.91 25.47
N PHE A 372 5.55 21.91 24.93
CA PHE A 372 4.54 22.11 23.91
C PHE A 372 3.15 22.09 24.56
N HIS A 373 2.48 23.25 24.52
CA HIS A 373 1.19 23.40 25.16
C HIS A 373 0.05 23.35 24.15
N ALA A 374 -0.55 22.15 23.99
CA ALA A 374 -1.70 21.90 23.10
C ALA A 374 -3.02 21.65 23.86
N ALA A 375 -3.02 21.76 25.19
CA ALA A 375 -4.24 21.63 26.00
C ALA A 375 -5.12 22.87 25.82
N ALA A 376 -6.35 22.70 25.36
CA ALA A 376 -7.36 23.75 25.27
C ALA A 376 -8.74 23.18 24.91
N HIS A 377 -9.80 23.89 25.29
CA HIS A 377 -11.13 23.71 24.74
C HIS A 377 -11.25 24.44 23.40
N LYS A 378 -11.71 23.75 22.35
CA LYS A 378 -11.70 24.27 20.96
C LYS A 378 -13.08 24.44 20.30
N HIS A 379 -14.12 23.81 20.87
CA HIS A 379 -15.47 23.83 20.29
C HIS A 379 -16.17 25.16 20.58
N VAL A 380 -16.34 25.99 19.54
CA VAL A 380 -16.90 27.33 19.70
C VAL A 380 -18.28 27.33 20.34
N PRO A 381 -19.30 26.56 19.87
CA PRO A 381 -20.61 26.57 20.51
C PRO A 381 -20.59 26.21 21.99
N LEU A 382 -19.83 25.16 22.35
CA LEU A 382 -19.74 24.75 23.76
C LEU A 382 -19.08 25.82 24.63
N MET A 383 -18.15 26.59 24.08
CA MET A 383 -17.48 27.64 24.86
C MET A 383 -18.31 28.91 24.95
N GLU A 384 -19.20 29.17 24.00
CA GLU A 384 -20.22 30.21 24.14
C GLU A 384 -21.16 29.93 25.33
N ASP A 385 -21.56 28.68 25.49
CA ASP A 385 -22.41 28.22 26.59
C ASP A 385 -21.64 28.11 27.94
N ASN A 386 -20.30 27.97 27.89
CA ASN A 386 -19.46 27.77 29.08
C ASN A 386 -18.25 28.72 29.13
N PRO A 387 -18.46 30.08 29.15
CA PRO A 387 -17.38 31.07 29.04
C PRO A 387 -16.42 31.03 30.24
N ARG A 388 -16.91 30.71 31.45
CA ARG A 388 -16.08 30.61 32.65
C ARG A 388 -15.08 29.45 32.52
N GLU A 389 -15.49 28.30 31.99
CA GLU A 389 -14.64 27.16 31.79
C GLU A 389 -13.63 27.40 30.66
N ALA A 390 -14.06 28.06 29.57
CA ALA A 390 -13.16 28.51 28.51
C ALA A 390 -12.05 29.41 29.05
N LEU A 391 -12.37 30.39 29.92
CA LEU A 391 -11.39 31.27 30.53
C LEU A 391 -10.47 30.49 31.49
N ARG A 392 -11.04 29.59 32.31
CA ARG A 392 -10.29 28.80 33.30
C ARG A 392 -9.21 27.97 32.60
N VAL A 393 -9.57 27.22 31.59
CA VAL A 393 -8.64 26.29 30.92
C VAL A 393 -7.78 27.00 29.90
N ASN A 394 -8.40 27.72 28.95
CA ASN A 394 -7.64 28.29 27.80
C ASN A 394 -6.75 29.46 28.17
N ALA A 395 -7.18 30.32 29.12
CA ALA A 395 -6.40 31.49 29.51
C ALA A 395 -5.61 31.26 30.81
N MET A 396 -6.29 30.94 31.92
CA MET A 396 -5.63 30.80 33.21
C MET A 396 -4.78 29.55 33.30
N GLY A 397 -5.24 28.40 32.76
CA GLY A 397 -4.46 27.16 32.70
C GLY A 397 -3.20 27.36 31.85
N SER A 398 -3.31 28.01 30.69
CA SER A 398 -2.15 28.35 29.86
C SER A 398 -1.15 29.26 30.61
N TYR A 399 -1.65 30.28 31.35
CA TYR A 399 -0.81 31.16 32.14
C TYR A 399 -0.12 30.40 33.27
N THR A 400 -0.86 29.58 34.05
CA THR A 400 -0.33 28.82 35.16
C THR A 400 0.81 27.90 34.68
N LEU A 401 0.59 27.17 33.59
CA LEU A 401 1.60 26.26 33.02
C LEU A 401 2.83 27.07 32.54
N ALA A 402 2.62 28.17 31.84
CA ALA A 402 3.72 28.99 31.32
C ALA A 402 4.53 29.68 32.46
N GLU A 403 3.87 30.16 33.50
CA GLU A 403 4.52 30.70 34.68
C GLU A 403 5.34 29.63 35.41
N THR A 404 4.78 28.44 35.59
CA THR A 404 5.50 27.30 36.18
C THR A 404 6.72 26.93 35.34
N ALA A 405 6.58 26.87 33.99
CA ALA A 405 7.69 26.59 33.10
C ALA A 405 8.84 27.62 33.28
N GLY A 406 8.51 28.89 33.38
CA GLY A 406 9.49 29.93 33.63
C GLY A 406 10.14 29.87 35.01
N SER A 407 9.37 29.59 36.06
CA SER A 407 9.88 29.50 37.42
C SER A 407 10.82 28.31 37.65
N PHE A 408 10.62 27.22 36.92
CA PHE A 408 11.48 26.02 36.91
C PHE A 408 12.60 26.08 35.85
N GLY A 409 12.69 27.19 35.07
CA GLY A 409 13.77 27.44 34.14
C GLY A 409 13.73 26.59 32.86
N ALA A 410 12.54 26.29 32.36
CA ALA A 410 12.40 25.68 31.03
C ALA A 410 12.97 26.62 29.94
N ASP A 411 13.70 26.05 28.98
CA ASP A 411 14.32 26.81 27.88
C ASP A 411 13.30 27.41 26.92
N ARG A 412 12.26 26.63 26.60
CA ARG A 412 11.24 27.01 25.60
C ARG A 412 9.83 26.62 26.03
N PHE A 413 8.91 27.50 25.74
CA PHE A 413 7.47 27.29 25.89
C PHE A 413 6.77 27.63 24.59
N VAL A 414 6.19 26.64 23.93
CA VAL A 414 5.47 26.78 22.64
C VAL A 414 3.99 26.55 22.87
N MET A 415 3.20 27.63 22.77
CA MET A 415 1.75 27.54 22.84
C MET A 415 1.13 27.29 21.48
N ILE A 416 0.30 26.26 21.36
CA ILE A 416 -0.54 26.03 20.21
C ILE A 416 -1.76 26.95 20.27
N SER A 417 -1.85 27.89 19.32
CA SER A 417 -2.95 28.84 19.18
C SER A 417 -3.75 28.59 17.89
N THR A 418 -4.56 29.54 17.47
CA THR A 418 -5.49 29.41 16.35
C THR A 418 -5.62 30.73 15.58
N ASP A 419 -5.99 30.63 14.30
CA ASP A 419 -6.42 31.74 13.45
C ASP A 419 -7.56 32.59 14.09
N LYS A 420 -8.42 31.94 14.87
CA LYS A 420 -9.56 32.54 15.54
C LYS A 420 -9.17 33.49 16.68
N ALA A 421 -7.90 33.48 17.09
CA ALA A 421 -7.35 34.45 18.04
C ALA A 421 -6.88 35.78 17.40
N VAL A 422 -6.90 35.94 16.08
CA VAL A 422 -6.44 37.14 15.37
C VAL A 422 -7.39 38.33 15.62
N ASN A 423 -8.64 38.20 15.23
CA ASN A 423 -9.73 39.12 15.49
C ASN A 423 -10.89 38.32 16.09
N PRO A 424 -10.85 38.04 17.40
CA PRO A 424 -11.76 37.08 18.00
C PRO A 424 -13.19 37.58 18.00
N SER A 425 -14.08 36.80 17.41
CA SER A 425 -15.54 37.03 17.43
C SER A 425 -16.28 35.97 18.26
N SER A 426 -15.54 35.18 19.02
CA SER A 426 -16.09 34.11 19.88
C SER A 426 -15.36 34.03 21.21
N VAL A 427 -16.03 33.50 22.24
CA VAL A 427 -15.45 33.27 23.57
C VAL A 427 -14.18 32.40 23.46
N MET A 428 -14.22 31.32 22.68
CA MET A 428 -13.06 30.49 22.48
C MET A 428 -11.87 31.26 21.86
N GLY A 429 -12.10 32.04 20.82
CA GLY A 429 -11.07 32.85 20.18
C GLY A 429 -10.52 33.93 21.14
N SER A 430 -11.41 34.60 21.90
CA SER A 430 -11.04 35.60 22.89
C SER A 430 -10.18 35.03 24.01
N THR A 431 -10.53 33.86 24.56
CA THR A 431 -9.74 33.21 25.62
C THR A 431 -8.35 32.78 25.12
N LYS A 432 -8.22 32.30 23.86
CA LYS A 432 -6.91 32.03 23.26
C LYS A 432 -6.09 33.30 23.05
N ARG A 433 -6.71 34.39 22.64
CA ARG A 433 -6.05 35.70 22.52
C ARG A 433 -5.55 36.23 23.85
N ILE A 434 -6.34 36.09 24.91
CA ILE A 434 -5.94 36.45 26.27
C ILE A 434 -4.74 35.60 26.70
N ALA A 435 -4.78 34.29 26.48
CA ALA A 435 -3.67 33.40 26.79
C ALA A 435 -2.36 33.81 26.11
N GLU A 436 -2.40 34.12 24.81
CA GLU A 436 -1.21 34.60 24.07
C GLU A 436 -0.61 35.84 24.73
N ARG A 437 -1.46 36.83 25.13
CA ARG A 437 -0.99 38.05 25.77
C ARG A 437 -0.42 37.79 27.16
N LEU A 438 -1.06 36.93 27.97
CA LEU A 438 -0.59 36.56 29.30
C LEU A 438 0.78 35.85 29.23
N ILE A 439 0.92 34.91 28.32
CA ILE A 439 2.19 34.21 28.11
C ILE A 439 3.29 35.17 27.64
N TYR A 440 2.95 36.07 26.72
CA TYR A 440 3.90 37.06 26.25
C TYR A 440 4.39 37.99 27.36
N SER A 441 3.54 38.36 28.33
CA SER A 441 3.93 39.20 29.47
C SER A 441 4.95 38.53 30.39
N LEU A 442 5.04 37.20 30.41
CA LEU A 442 6.01 36.49 31.23
C LEU A 442 7.46 36.61 30.74
N ARG A 443 7.70 37.09 29.53
CA ARG A 443 9.06 37.26 28.97
C ARG A 443 9.94 38.20 29.81
N SER A 444 9.37 39.24 30.36
CA SER A 444 10.09 40.18 31.23
C SER A 444 10.41 39.57 32.58
N ARG A 445 9.52 38.72 33.10
CA ARG A 445 9.67 38.06 34.40
C ARG A 445 10.62 36.88 34.38
N TYR A 446 10.60 36.12 33.25
CA TYR A 446 11.43 34.92 33.05
C TYR A 446 12.21 35.02 31.74
N PRO A 447 13.27 35.86 31.66
CA PRO A 447 13.98 36.17 30.41
C PRO A 447 14.76 34.97 29.85
N LYS A 448 15.05 33.96 30.67
CA LYS A 448 15.71 32.73 30.23
C LYS A 448 14.80 31.81 29.42
N THR A 449 13.49 31.90 29.63
CA THR A 449 12.51 31.05 28.91
C THR A 449 12.03 31.76 27.65
N LYS A 450 12.18 31.12 26.50
CA LYS A 450 11.66 31.61 25.21
C LYS A 450 10.18 31.24 25.05
N TYR A 451 9.29 32.22 25.21
CA TYR A 451 7.85 32.04 25.03
C TYR A 451 7.45 32.31 23.58
N MET A 452 6.75 31.37 22.97
CA MET A 452 6.28 31.41 21.59
C MET A 452 4.81 30.99 21.51
N ALA A 453 4.08 31.54 20.55
CA ALA A 453 2.73 31.10 20.21
C ALA A 453 2.65 30.88 18.69
N VAL A 454 2.14 29.74 18.28
CA VAL A 454 1.94 29.38 16.87
C VAL A 454 0.45 29.37 16.56
N ARG A 455 0.06 30.02 15.47
CA ARG A 455 -1.32 30.07 15.01
C ARG A 455 -1.44 29.32 13.69
N PHE A 456 -2.45 28.48 13.57
CA PHE A 456 -2.79 27.83 12.30
C PHE A 456 -4.31 27.71 12.15
N GLY A 457 -4.74 27.42 10.91
CA GLY A 457 -6.14 27.30 10.54
C GLY A 457 -6.76 25.97 10.96
N ASN A 458 -7.78 25.53 10.20
CA ASN A 458 -8.42 24.25 10.46
C ASN A 458 -7.52 23.10 10.03
N VAL A 459 -7.55 22.02 10.80
CA VAL A 459 -6.77 20.81 10.54
C VAL A 459 -7.70 19.67 10.14
N LEU A 460 -7.42 19.06 9.00
CA LEU A 460 -8.23 17.96 8.47
C LEU A 460 -8.16 16.73 9.38
N GLY A 461 -9.28 16.01 9.51
CA GLY A 461 -9.34 14.77 10.26
C GLY A 461 -9.20 14.92 11.79
N SER A 462 -9.13 16.15 12.34
CA SER A 462 -9.03 16.35 13.78
C SER A 462 -10.34 15.93 14.49
N ARG A 463 -10.23 15.30 15.68
CA ARG A 463 -11.37 14.81 16.47
C ARG A 463 -12.39 15.94 16.70
N GLY A 464 -13.69 15.65 16.43
CA GLY A 464 -14.77 16.60 16.57
C GLY A 464 -14.76 17.75 15.56
N SER A 465 -13.97 17.65 14.47
CA SER A 465 -14.02 18.60 13.36
C SER A 465 -15.21 18.34 12.43
N VAL A 466 -15.45 19.29 11.51
CA VAL A 466 -16.61 19.24 10.60
C VAL A 466 -16.59 18.01 9.66
N VAL A 467 -15.43 17.56 9.26
CA VAL A 467 -15.28 16.45 8.30
C VAL A 467 -15.78 15.11 8.85
N PRO A 468 -15.33 14.58 10.00
CA PRO A 468 -15.90 13.39 10.60
C PRO A 468 -17.41 13.50 10.85
N LYS A 469 -17.91 14.71 11.14
CA LYS A 469 -19.35 14.95 11.28
C LYS A 469 -20.07 14.77 9.94
N PHE A 470 -19.52 15.27 8.84
CA PHE A 470 -20.08 15.10 7.52
C PHE A 470 -20.06 13.63 7.09
N GLU A 471 -18.96 12.91 7.30
CA GLU A 471 -18.85 11.48 7.04
C GLU A 471 -19.95 10.69 7.76
N ALA A 472 -20.11 10.92 9.06
CA ALA A 472 -21.16 10.28 9.85
C ALA A 472 -22.59 10.64 9.38
N GLN A 473 -22.81 11.86 8.87
CA GLN A 473 -24.11 12.25 8.29
C GLN A 473 -24.34 11.55 6.94
N ILE A 474 -23.32 11.43 6.10
CA ILE A 474 -23.40 10.74 4.81
C ILE A 474 -23.66 9.24 5.02
N GLU A 475 -22.99 8.61 5.96
CA GLU A 475 -23.21 7.19 6.33
C GLU A 475 -24.65 6.91 6.77
N LYS A 476 -25.30 7.89 7.41
CA LYS A 476 -26.71 7.82 7.82
C LYS A 476 -27.69 8.18 6.70
N GLY A 477 -27.24 8.43 5.48
CA GLY A 477 -28.05 8.78 4.33
C GLY A 477 -28.32 10.29 4.17
N GLY A 478 -27.64 11.15 4.92
CA GLY A 478 -27.78 12.62 4.84
C GLY A 478 -28.99 13.18 5.59
N PRO A 479 -29.30 14.47 5.43
CA PRO A 479 -28.54 15.49 4.71
C PRO A 479 -27.26 15.94 5.45
N VAL A 480 -26.30 16.51 4.73
CA VAL A 480 -25.12 17.15 5.33
C VAL A 480 -25.50 18.57 5.77
N THR A 481 -25.21 18.91 7.03
CA THR A 481 -25.54 20.21 7.62
C THR A 481 -24.38 21.19 7.47
N ILE A 482 -24.57 22.25 6.69
CA ILE A 482 -23.60 23.35 6.54
C ILE A 482 -24.11 24.61 7.22
N THR A 483 -23.21 25.38 7.82
CA THR A 483 -23.54 26.63 8.53
C THR A 483 -23.90 27.74 7.53
N HIS A 484 -23.17 27.86 6.43
CA HIS A 484 -23.40 28.83 5.37
C HIS A 484 -22.82 28.36 4.04
N LYS A 485 -23.51 28.61 2.91
CA LYS A 485 -23.09 28.13 1.58
C LYS A 485 -21.75 28.73 1.12
N GLU A 486 -21.50 30.00 1.44
CA GLU A 486 -20.29 30.74 1.05
C GLU A 486 -19.13 30.61 2.07
N MET A 487 -19.26 29.71 3.06
CA MET A 487 -18.25 29.57 4.09
C MET A 487 -16.95 28.97 3.52
N LYS A 488 -15.86 29.70 3.62
CA LYS A 488 -14.51 29.28 3.25
C LYS A 488 -13.65 29.08 4.49
N ARG A 489 -12.79 28.06 4.50
CA ARG A 489 -11.82 27.79 5.56
C ARG A 489 -10.51 27.33 4.94
N TYR A 490 -9.40 27.77 5.53
CA TYR A 490 -8.09 27.21 5.23
C TYR A 490 -7.96 25.88 5.95
N PHE A 491 -7.51 24.88 5.23
CA PHE A 491 -7.24 23.56 5.78
C PHE A 491 -5.78 23.19 5.56
N MET A 492 -5.25 22.46 6.52
CA MET A 492 -3.93 21.83 6.44
C MET A 492 -3.98 20.44 7.06
N LEU A 493 -2.96 19.61 6.80
CA LEU A 493 -2.83 18.32 7.44
C LEU A 493 -2.34 18.46 8.88
N ILE A 494 -2.66 17.45 9.71
CA ILE A 494 -2.16 17.43 11.10
C ILE A 494 -0.62 17.44 11.14
N PRO A 495 0.10 16.59 10.33
CA PRO A 495 1.57 16.65 10.28
C PRO A 495 2.16 17.97 9.81
N GLU A 496 1.44 18.73 8.96
CA GLU A 496 1.88 20.07 8.52
C GLU A 496 1.72 21.14 9.61
N ALA A 497 0.73 20.97 10.47
CA ALA A 497 0.45 21.92 11.57
C ALA A 497 1.46 21.77 12.70
N VAL A 498 2.09 20.62 12.84
CA VAL A 498 3.05 20.26 13.88
C VAL A 498 4.47 20.49 13.43
#